data_59e3676aa45716e1a29895d32dc288b6
#
_entry.id   59e3676aa45716e1a29895d32dc288b6
#
_cell.length_a   1.000
_cell.length_b   1.000
_cell.length_c   1.000
_cell.angle_alpha   90.00
_cell.angle_beta   90.00
_cell.angle_gamma   90.00
#
_symmetry.space_group_name_H-M   'P 1'
#
loop_
_entity.id
_entity.type
_entity.pdbx_description
1 polymer ?
#
loop_
_entity_poly.entity_id
_entity_poly.type
_entity_poly.pdbx_seq_one_letter_code
_entity_poly.pdbx_strand_id
1 'polypeptide(L)'
;SGVKSIYDKKVSLTLFELLKTYSGIVMTKDFHTINIPKLPVFTTEDAIKRIKEFFGNLNEWKNISELVPSDFKNSPNLKKTGKAGIFAGSLELVKEGNVSLKQKELFDDIFIKEN
;
A
#
# COMPACT_ATOMS: atom_id res chain seq x y z
N SER A 1 7.29 21.11 -10.46
CA SER A 1 7.05 22.28 -9.62
C SER A 1 7.32 21.97 -8.15
N GLY A 2 7.52 23.01 -7.35
CA GLY A 2 7.82 22.87 -5.93
C GLY A 2 6.73 22.18 -5.13
N VAL A 3 5.47 22.40 -5.48
CA VAL A 3 4.32 21.81 -4.79
C VAL A 3 4.30 20.30 -4.95
N LYS A 4 4.53 19.83 -6.17
CA LYS A 4 4.57 18.40 -6.45
C LYS A 4 5.72 17.71 -5.70
N SER A 5 6.89 18.34 -5.66
CA SER A 5 8.06 17.79 -4.95
C SER A 5 7.83 17.72 -3.44
N ILE A 6 7.22 18.76 -2.86
CA ILE A 6 6.88 18.80 -1.43
C ILE A 6 5.89 17.67 -1.13
N TYR A 7 4.92 17.48 -2.01
CA TYR A 7 3.90 16.44 -1.84
C TYR A 7 4.50 15.03 -1.90
N ASP A 8 5.33 14.76 -2.91
CA ASP A 8 6.00 13.46 -3.05
C ASP A 8 6.86 13.15 -1.82
N LYS A 9 7.55 14.16 -1.29
CA LYS A 9 8.37 14.02 -0.09
C LYS A 9 7.51 13.69 1.14
N LYS A 10 6.36 14.35 1.27
CA LYS A 10 5.43 14.15 2.37
C LYS A 10 4.82 12.74 2.34
N VAL A 11 4.44 12.26 1.16
CA VAL A 11 3.93 10.91 0.95
C VAL A 11 5.01 9.90 1.33
N SER A 12 6.25 10.10 0.89
CA SER A 12 7.36 9.20 1.19
C SER A 12 7.65 9.10 2.68
N LEU A 13 7.61 10.24 3.40
CA LEU A 13 7.80 10.26 4.85
C LEU A 13 6.68 9.52 5.58
N THR A 14 5.43 9.74 5.16
CA THR A 14 4.28 9.08 5.77
C THR A 14 4.33 7.57 5.53
N LEU A 15 4.66 7.15 4.31
CA LEU A 15 4.83 5.74 3.99
C LEU A 15 5.95 5.13 4.83
N PHE A 16 7.07 5.83 4.98
CA PHE A 16 8.20 5.38 5.80
C PHE A 16 7.76 5.16 7.25
N GLU A 17 7.02 6.11 7.83
CA GLU A 17 6.54 6.01 9.20
C GLU A 17 5.61 4.80 9.39
N LEU A 18 4.70 4.58 8.43
CA LEU A 18 3.82 3.42 8.46
C LEU A 18 4.60 2.11 8.38
N LEU A 19 5.53 2.03 7.45
CA LEU A 19 6.36 0.83 7.27
C LEU A 19 7.20 0.54 8.52
N LYS A 20 7.78 1.60 9.11
CA LYS A 20 8.59 1.48 10.32
C LYS A 20 7.78 0.94 11.50
N THR A 21 6.55 1.41 11.63
CA THR A 21 5.66 1.00 12.74
C THR A 21 5.23 -0.46 12.61
N TYR A 22 4.98 -0.91 11.39
CA TYR A 22 4.32 -2.19 11.16
C TYR A 22 5.18 -3.27 10.50
N SER A 23 6.49 -3.02 10.36
CA SER A 23 7.39 -4.04 9.86
C SER A 23 7.56 -5.17 10.89
N GLY A 24 7.80 -6.38 10.37
CA GLY A 24 8.03 -7.55 11.21
C GLY A 24 6.80 -8.23 11.76
N ILE A 25 5.59 -7.75 11.43
CA ILE A 25 4.34 -8.33 11.90
C ILE A 25 3.42 -8.66 10.73
N VAL A 26 2.47 -9.55 10.97
CA VAL A 26 1.37 -9.81 10.03
C VAL A 26 0.20 -8.94 10.44
N MET A 27 -0.28 -8.12 9.51
CA MET A 27 -1.39 -7.21 9.76
C MET A 27 -2.69 -7.87 9.34
N THR A 28 -3.60 -8.00 10.30
CA THR A 28 -4.92 -8.62 10.12
C THR A 28 -6.00 -7.69 10.67
N LYS A 29 -7.26 -8.14 10.61
CA LYS A 29 -8.40 -7.32 11.07
C LYS A 29 -8.33 -6.91 12.54
N ASP A 30 -7.56 -7.62 13.37
CA ASP A 30 -7.38 -7.27 14.79
C ASP A 30 -6.41 -6.10 14.97
N PHE A 31 -5.86 -5.65 13.89
CA PHE A 31 -4.93 -4.55 13.83
C PHE A 31 -5.71 -3.22 13.91
N HIS A 32 -5.61 -2.54 15.04
CA HIS A 32 -6.42 -1.37 15.33
C HIS A 32 -5.90 -0.06 14.73
N THR A 33 -6.81 0.84 14.54
CA THR A 33 -6.65 2.28 14.27
C THR A 33 -5.31 2.74 13.72
N ILE A 34 -5.18 2.66 12.40
CA ILE A 34 -4.15 3.35 11.66
C ILE A 34 -4.76 4.62 11.07
N ASN A 35 -4.01 5.71 11.19
CA ASN A 35 -4.34 6.92 10.49
C ASN A 35 -3.75 6.82 9.07
N ILE A 36 -4.57 6.38 8.11
CA ILE A 36 -4.11 6.14 6.75
C ILE A 36 -4.09 7.47 5.99
N PRO A 37 -2.95 7.85 5.41
CA PRO A 37 -2.86 9.13 4.71
C PRO A 37 -3.68 9.12 3.42
N LYS A 38 -4.26 10.27 3.09
CA LYS A 38 -4.91 10.46 1.80
C LYS A 38 -3.87 10.90 0.78
N LEU A 39 -3.83 10.18 -0.34
CA LEU A 39 -2.89 10.43 -1.42
C LEU A 39 -3.63 11.07 -2.60
N PRO A 40 -3.04 12.08 -3.29
CA PRO A 40 -3.78 12.81 -4.31
C PRO A 40 -3.77 12.17 -5.69
N VAL A 41 -2.68 11.51 -6.07
CA VAL A 41 -2.50 11.03 -7.44
C VAL A 41 -3.10 9.64 -7.63
N PHE A 42 -2.77 8.72 -6.73
CA PHE A 42 -3.35 7.39 -6.71
C PHE A 42 -4.05 7.25 -5.36
N THR A 43 -5.33 7.58 -5.37
CA THR A 43 -6.11 7.69 -4.14
C THR A 43 -6.31 6.33 -3.49
N THR A 44 -6.64 6.34 -2.20
CA THR A 44 -6.96 5.11 -1.46
C THR A 44 -8.13 4.38 -2.14
N GLU A 45 -9.14 5.12 -2.60
CA GLU A 45 -10.30 4.55 -3.28
C GLU A 45 -9.93 3.88 -4.60
N ASP A 46 -9.05 4.52 -5.38
CA ASP A 46 -8.54 3.94 -6.63
C ASP A 46 -7.74 2.66 -6.35
N ALA A 47 -6.93 2.68 -5.31
CA ALA A 47 -6.12 1.53 -4.92
C ALA A 47 -6.99 0.37 -4.45
N ILE A 48 -8.01 0.64 -3.65
CA ILE A 48 -8.96 -0.37 -3.19
C ILE A 48 -9.64 -1.03 -4.39
N LYS A 49 -10.11 -0.22 -5.34
CA LYS A 49 -10.73 -0.71 -6.56
C LYS A 49 -9.77 -1.62 -7.32
N ARG A 50 -8.52 -1.20 -7.46
CA ARG A 50 -7.48 -1.97 -8.13
C ARG A 50 -7.23 -3.31 -7.44
N ILE A 51 -7.09 -3.29 -6.11
CA ILE A 51 -6.83 -4.51 -5.34
C ILE A 51 -8.00 -5.49 -5.48
N LYS A 52 -9.23 -4.98 -5.44
CA LYS A 52 -10.42 -5.82 -5.58
C LYS A 52 -10.51 -6.52 -6.94
N GLU A 53 -9.88 -5.98 -7.98
CA GLU A 53 -9.79 -6.64 -9.27
C GLU A 53 -9.01 -7.96 -9.18
N PHE A 54 -8.14 -8.10 -8.18
CA PHE A 54 -7.37 -9.32 -7.95
C PHE A 54 -8.05 -10.31 -7.01
N PHE A 55 -9.20 -9.95 -6.41
CA PHE A 55 -9.91 -10.85 -5.52
C PHE A 55 -10.29 -12.13 -6.27
N GLY A 56 -10.11 -13.27 -5.58
CA GLY A 56 -10.21 -14.58 -6.19
C GLY A 56 -8.85 -15.13 -6.63
N ASN A 57 -7.85 -14.27 -6.83
CA ASN A 57 -6.49 -14.64 -7.23
C ASN A 57 -5.44 -14.31 -6.16
N LEU A 58 -5.87 -13.91 -4.96
CA LEU A 58 -4.98 -13.60 -3.84
C LEU A 58 -5.02 -14.71 -2.78
N ASN A 59 -5.09 -15.96 -3.20
CA ASN A 59 -5.12 -17.12 -2.31
C ASN A 59 -3.78 -17.36 -1.63
N GLU A 60 -2.69 -16.95 -2.29
CA GLU A 60 -1.34 -17.03 -1.78
C GLU A 60 -0.78 -15.62 -1.58
N TRP A 61 0.27 -15.53 -0.76
CA TRP A 61 0.95 -14.26 -0.55
C TRP A 61 1.52 -13.74 -1.87
N LYS A 62 1.12 -12.55 -2.25
CA LYS A 62 1.56 -11.88 -3.48
C LYS A 62 2.21 -10.55 -3.13
N ASN A 63 3.32 -10.24 -3.78
CA ASN A 63 4.00 -8.96 -3.59
C ASN A 63 3.08 -7.83 -4.06
N ILE A 64 2.87 -6.82 -3.22
CA ILE A 64 1.98 -5.70 -3.56
C ILE A 64 2.43 -4.94 -4.81
N SER A 65 3.71 -5.00 -5.15
CA SER A 65 4.21 -4.35 -6.36
C SER A 65 3.58 -4.91 -7.63
N GLU A 66 3.12 -6.17 -7.59
CA GLU A 66 2.43 -6.79 -8.73
C GLU A 66 1.03 -6.23 -8.94
N LEU A 67 0.47 -5.56 -7.93
CA LEU A 67 -0.85 -4.95 -8.04
C LEU A 67 -0.79 -3.50 -8.54
N VAL A 68 0.39 -2.91 -8.56
CA VAL A 68 0.56 -1.53 -9.07
C VAL A 68 0.20 -1.48 -10.54
N PRO A 69 -0.70 -0.56 -10.97
CA PRO A 69 -1.04 -0.45 -12.38
C PRO A 69 0.18 -0.11 -13.24
N SER A 70 0.16 -0.58 -14.49
CA SER A 70 1.30 -0.40 -15.41
C SER A 70 1.65 1.07 -15.66
N ASP A 71 0.65 1.96 -15.61
CA ASP A 71 0.87 3.39 -15.79
C ASP A 71 1.81 3.97 -14.73
N PHE A 72 1.89 3.35 -13.57
CA PHE A 72 2.75 3.79 -12.46
C PHE A 72 4.13 3.13 -12.50
N LYS A 73 4.45 2.37 -13.55
CA LYS A 73 5.74 1.68 -13.65
C LYS A 73 6.74 2.40 -14.56
N ASN A 74 6.36 3.56 -15.10
CA ASN A 74 7.14 4.27 -16.12
C ASN A 74 8.31 5.09 -15.58
N SER A 75 8.32 5.38 -14.29
CA SER A 75 9.43 6.12 -13.66
C SER A 75 9.57 5.70 -12.20
N PRO A 76 10.75 5.94 -11.58
CA PRO A 76 10.96 5.63 -10.17
C PRO A 76 9.98 6.35 -9.25
N ASN A 77 9.65 7.61 -9.54
CA ASN A 77 8.71 8.38 -8.72
C ASN A 77 7.29 7.83 -8.84
N LEU A 78 6.87 7.47 -10.06
CA LEU A 78 5.56 6.87 -10.26
C LEU A 78 5.46 5.50 -9.58
N LYS A 79 6.53 4.72 -9.59
CA LYS A 79 6.56 3.44 -8.88
C LYS A 79 6.34 3.62 -7.39
N LYS A 80 6.98 4.61 -6.79
CA LYS A 80 6.80 4.93 -5.36
C LYS A 80 5.36 5.37 -5.08
N THR A 81 4.82 6.22 -5.93
CA THR A 81 3.43 6.70 -5.81
C THR A 81 2.44 5.55 -5.91
N GLY A 82 2.62 4.68 -6.90
CA GLY A 82 1.76 3.51 -7.08
C GLY A 82 1.85 2.55 -5.91
N LYS A 83 3.05 2.26 -5.44
CA LYS A 83 3.26 1.37 -4.31
C LYS A 83 2.67 1.94 -3.02
N ALA A 84 2.85 3.26 -2.80
CA ALA A 84 2.26 3.94 -1.64
C ALA A 84 0.73 3.86 -1.67
N GLY A 85 0.13 4.08 -2.83
CA GLY A 85 -1.32 3.97 -3.01
C GLY A 85 -1.83 2.56 -2.72
N ILE A 86 -1.20 1.54 -3.29
CA ILE A 86 -1.57 0.14 -3.05
C ILE A 86 -1.42 -0.19 -1.57
N PHE A 87 -0.35 0.25 -0.93
CA PHE A 87 -0.16 0.01 0.49
C PHE A 87 -1.27 0.66 1.33
N ALA A 88 -1.57 1.93 1.08
CA ALA A 88 -2.64 2.64 1.80
C ALA A 88 -4.01 1.98 1.60
N GLY A 89 -4.34 1.62 0.35
CA GLY A 89 -5.58 0.90 0.06
C GLY A 89 -5.63 -0.47 0.72
N SER A 90 -4.50 -1.17 0.76
CA SER A 90 -4.39 -2.46 1.44
C SER A 90 -4.65 -2.33 2.94
N LEU A 91 -4.14 -1.28 3.58
CA LEU A 91 -4.37 -1.05 5.01
C LEU A 91 -5.87 -0.84 5.31
N GLU A 92 -6.59 -0.13 4.43
CA GLU A 92 -8.05 0.00 4.57
C GLU A 92 -8.72 -1.37 4.49
N LEU A 93 -8.31 -2.20 3.55
CA LEU A 93 -8.87 -3.54 3.40
C LEU A 93 -8.51 -4.47 4.56
N VAL A 94 -7.35 -4.27 5.18
CA VAL A 94 -6.99 -4.97 6.42
C VAL A 94 -7.95 -4.59 7.54
N LYS A 95 -8.23 -3.31 7.70
CA LYS A 95 -9.18 -2.81 8.71
C LYS A 95 -10.56 -3.41 8.51
N GLU A 96 -10.98 -3.61 7.26
CA GLU A 96 -12.25 -4.22 6.93
C GLU A 96 -12.25 -5.75 7.07
N GLY A 97 -11.09 -6.35 7.28
CA GLY A 97 -10.96 -7.79 7.43
C GLY A 97 -10.90 -8.56 6.12
N ASN A 98 -10.71 -7.87 4.99
CA ASN A 98 -10.72 -8.51 3.67
C ASN A 98 -9.39 -9.11 3.28
N VAL A 99 -8.29 -8.56 3.74
CA VAL A 99 -6.94 -9.02 3.41
C VAL A 99 -6.05 -9.00 4.63
N SER A 100 -4.92 -9.68 4.52
CA SER A 100 -3.80 -9.60 5.47
C SER A 100 -2.58 -9.11 4.74
N LEU A 101 -1.71 -8.40 5.44
CA LEU A 101 -0.45 -7.91 4.91
C LEU A 101 0.69 -8.39 5.78
N LYS A 102 1.86 -8.55 5.18
CA LYS A 102 3.08 -8.82 5.93
C LYS A 102 4.29 -8.18 5.27
N GLN A 103 5.23 -7.77 6.10
CA GLN A 103 6.54 -7.30 5.69
C GLN A 103 7.53 -7.86 6.71
N LYS A 104 8.54 -8.57 6.26
CA LYS A 104 9.49 -9.25 7.15
C LYS A 104 10.35 -8.24 7.90
N GLU A 105 10.94 -7.30 7.18
CA GLU A 105 11.76 -6.24 7.74
C GLU A 105 11.47 -4.93 7.03
N LEU A 106 11.85 -3.81 7.66
CA LEU A 106 11.69 -2.49 7.06
C LEU A 106 12.38 -2.45 5.69
N PHE A 107 11.68 -1.92 4.69
CA PHE A 107 12.07 -1.83 3.29
C PHE A 107 12.08 -3.15 2.51
N ASP A 108 11.75 -4.26 3.14
CA ASP A 108 11.52 -5.51 2.42
C ASP A 108 10.23 -5.43 1.62
N ASP A 109 10.04 -6.39 0.72
CA ASP A 109 8.80 -6.53 -0.02
C ASP A 109 7.61 -6.70 0.92
N ILE A 110 6.49 -6.12 0.54
CA ILE A 110 5.23 -6.23 1.27
C ILE A 110 4.36 -7.22 0.51
N PHE A 111 3.78 -8.17 1.24
CA PHE A 111 2.94 -9.21 0.66
C PHE A 111 1.51 -9.08 1.14
N ILE A 112 0.58 -9.40 0.25
CA ILE A 112 -0.86 -9.35 0.49
C ILE A 112 -1.47 -10.70 0.21
N LYS A 113 -2.48 -11.04 1.00
CA LYS A 113 -3.25 -12.27 0.83
C LYS A 113 -4.70 -11.99 1.20
N GLU A 114 -5.62 -12.55 0.44
CA GLU A 114 -7.05 -12.47 0.72
C GLU A 114 -7.39 -13.38 1.91
N ASN A 115 -8.23 -12.89 2.80
CA ASN A 115 -8.68 -13.67 3.96
C ASN A 115 -9.80 -14.66 3.59
#